data_9678f1b2cf82defc830f7d050994ff64
#
_entry.id   9678f1b2cf82defc830f7d050994ff64
#
_cell.length_a   1.000
_cell.length_b   1.000
_cell.length_c   1.000
_cell.angle_alpha   90.00
_cell.angle_beta   90.00
_cell.angle_gamma   90.00
#
_symmetry.space_group_name_H-M   'P 1'
#
loop_
_entity.id
_entity.type
_entity.pdbx_description
1 polymer ?
#
loop_
_entity_poly.entity_id
_entity_poly.type
_entity_poly.pdbx_seq_one_letter_code
_entity_poly.pdbx_strand_id
1 'polypeptide(L)'
;MKKKVIILFGLILSVGLIFMACSSPTVVETSDDSSVEEVVVVSDEIAAAELDSCTDCHNDTTLIVSKEVQWENSLHGSGLTFERNGADCAGCHTSEGYTERITAGTFTASEDVENPSPINCRTCHSIHDTYTSADWTLTSSEPVTFELTGDTYDLGNSNQCATCHQPRPADVPLVDGGDYEITSTRFGPHHGPQSSMIAGVGGYGEEYVGSNIHYEYVDDGCIGCHMTDTAYGKQAGGHSFNVTYEYHEETVEYLTGCIVCHEDIESFDRNGVQTEIEELLEEVHVLLVAQGLIDGESGSGIAGTFTSDQAGALWNYKTVEEDRSMGIHNPGYTKFLLETALEALE
;
A
#
# COMPACT_ATOMS: atom_id res chain seq x y z
N MET A 1 35.96 60.60 9.14
CA MET A 1 37.25 60.72 9.98
C MET A 1 37.39 59.34 10.65
N LYS A 2 38.64 58.85 10.44
CA LYS A 2 39.34 57.77 11.15
C LYS A 2 38.77 56.33 11.09
N LYS A 3 39.42 55.59 10.21
CA LYS A 3 39.57 54.13 10.17
C LYS A 3 40.24 53.63 11.48
N LYS A 4 39.78 52.49 12.00
CA LYS A 4 40.70 51.63 12.78
C LYS A 4 40.57 50.21 12.25
N VAL A 5 41.63 49.79 11.60
CA VAL A 5 41.97 48.41 11.26
C VAL A 5 42.45 47.74 12.54
N ILE A 6 41.93 46.61 12.92
CA ILE A 6 42.57 45.71 13.86
C ILE A 6 42.75 44.36 13.18
N ILE A 7 44.01 44.08 12.89
CA ILE A 7 44.52 42.76 12.48
C ILE A 7 44.64 41.94 13.76
N LEU A 8 44.06 40.78 13.84
CA LEU A 8 44.44 39.82 14.86
C LEU A 8 44.72 38.46 14.23
N PHE A 9 45.86 38.00 14.57
CA PHE A 9 46.63 36.84 14.14
C PHE A 9 45.89 35.52 14.33
N GLY A 10 46.19 34.60 13.43
CA GLY A 10 45.73 33.24 13.39
C GLY A 10 46.16 32.36 14.57
N LEU A 11 45.32 31.40 14.84
CA LEU A 11 45.75 30.18 15.52
C LEU A 11 45.18 29.01 14.72
N ILE A 12 46.07 28.38 13.96
CA ILE A 12 45.76 27.12 13.27
C ILE A 12 45.77 26.03 14.35
N LEU A 13 44.59 25.53 14.69
CA LEU A 13 44.48 24.33 15.50
C LEU A 13 44.22 23.17 14.54
N SER A 14 45.24 22.40 14.26
CA SER A 14 45.20 21.13 13.55
C SER A 14 44.50 20.10 14.43
N VAL A 15 43.22 19.84 14.14
CA VAL A 15 42.51 18.67 14.68
C VAL A 15 42.82 17.48 13.76
N GLY A 16 43.63 16.56 14.26
CA GLY A 16 43.95 15.34 13.58
C GLY A 16 42.70 14.45 13.45
N LEU A 17 42.35 14.13 12.22
CA LEU A 17 41.41 13.03 11.93
C LEU A 17 42.06 11.71 12.36
N ILE A 18 41.55 11.12 13.40
CA ILE A 18 41.85 9.72 13.73
C ILE A 18 40.95 8.85 12.81
N PHE A 19 41.56 8.38 11.72
CA PHE A 19 41.00 7.26 10.98
C PHE A 19 41.12 6.02 11.85
N MET A 20 40.01 5.54 12.38
CA MET A 20 39.93 4.20 12.92
C MET A 20 39.91 3.23 11.72
N ALA A 21 41.08 2.78 11.31
CA ALA A 21 41.22 1.66 10.41
C ALA A 21 40.78 0.39 11.17
N CYS A 22 39.77 -0.28 10.68
CA CYS A 22 39.50 -1.65 11.07
C CYS A 22 40.70 -2.50 10.70
N SER A 23 41.43 -2.96 11.71
CA SER A 23 42.59 -3.80 11.55
C SER A 23 42.14 -5.19 11.04
N SER A 24 42.66 -5.56 9.90
CA SER A 24 42.67 -6.95 9.46
C SER A 24 43.38 -7.82 10.50
N PRO A 25 42.93 -9.04 10.76
CA PRO A 25 43.62 -9.94 11.67
C PRO A 25 45.02 -10.26 11.17
N THR A 26 46.00 -10.04 12.00
CA THR A 26 47.40 -10.37 11.77
C THR A 26 47.53 -11.88 11.84
N VAL A 27 47.98 -12.51 10.77
CA VAL A 27 48.36 -13.92 10.73
C VAL A 27 49.65 -14.02 11.53
N VAL A 28 49.63 -14.75 12.63
CA VAL A 28 50.83 -15.20 13.33
C VAL A 28 51.28 -16.51 12.72
N GLU A 29 52.38 -16.52 11.95
CA GLU A 29 53.04 -17.75 11.52
C GLU A 29 53.75 -18.38 12.73
N THR A 30 53.27 -19.54 13.13
CA THR A 30 54.09 -20.45 13.94
C THR A 30 54.51 -21.65 13.06
N SER A 31 55.78 -21.74 12.80
CA SER A 31 56.38 -22.89 12.14
C SER A 31 56.43 -24.06 13.12
N ASP A 32 55.80 -25.18 12.81
CA ASP A 32 56.35 -26.50 12.63
C ASP A 32 55.27 -27.59 12.57
N ASP A 33 55.49 -28.45 11.57
CA ASP A 33 55.11 -29.86 11.43
C ASP A 33 53.69 -30.29 11.06
N SER A 34 53.62 -30.62 9.78
CA SER A 34 52.82 -31.67 9.13
C SER A 34 51.36 -31.88 9.55
N SER A 35 50.48 -31.13 8.95
CA SER A 35 49.22 -31.53 8.26
C SER A 35 48.54 -30.28 7.75
N VAL A 36 48.55 -30.09 6.43
CA VAL A 36 47.86 -28.96 5.78
C VAL A 36 46.37 -29.28 5.82
N GLU A 37 45.65 -28.79 6.81
CA GLU A 37 44.20 -28.60 6.68
C GLU A 37 43.99 -27.40 5.75
N GLU A 38 43.37 -27.64 4.61
CA GLU A 38 42.95 -26.66 3.65
C GLU A 38 41.97 -25.71 4.36
N VAL A 39 42.43 -24.47 4.68
CA VAL A 39 41.57 -23.43 5.16
C VAL A 39 40.69 -23.00 3.98
N VAL A 40 39.49 -23.57 3.91
CA VAL A 40 38.45 -23.09 3.00
C VAL A 40 38.12 -21.67 3.43
N VAL A 41 38.61 -20.72 2.66
CA VAL A 41 38.14 -19.33 2.73
C VAL A 41 36.70 -19.35 2.23
N VAL A 42 35.75 -19.40 3.16
CA VAL A 42 34.34 -19.21 2.86
C VAL A 42 34.23 -17.76 2.38
N SER A 43 34.15 -17.56 1.07
CA SER A 43 33.72 -16.31 0.46
C SER A 43 32.35 -15.96 1.06
N ASP A 44 32.13 -14.69 1.38
CA ASP A 44 30.88 -14.12 1.88
C ASP A 44 29.72 -14.19 0.86
N GLU A 45 29.42 -15.36 0.35
CA GLU A 45 28.06 -15.71 -0.01
C GLU A 45 27.44 -16.27 1.28
N ILE A 46 26.61 -15.47 1.92
CA ILE A 46 25.65 -15.99 2.89
C ILE A 46 24.73 -16.88 2.06
N ALA A 47 25.11 -18.13 1.90
CA ALA A 47 24.18 -19.18 1.48
C ALA A 47 22.99 -19.04 2.42
N ALA A 48 21.78 -18.93 1.86
CA ALA A 48 20.54 -18.88 2.64
C ALA A 48 20.65 -20.00 3.69
N ALA A 49 20.79 -19.61 4.96
CA ALA A 49 20.99 -20.58 6.02
C ALA A 49 19.75 -21.47 6.00
N GLU A 50 19.96 -22.76 5.73
CA GLU A 50 18.90 -23.73 5.93
C GLU A 50 18.48 -23.61 7.40
N LEU A 51 17.18 -23.35 7.61
CA LEU A 51 16.62 -23.29 8.96
C LEU A 51 16.69 -24.72 9.53
N ASP A 52 17.52 -24.94 10.54
CA ASP A 52 17.76 -26.27 11.08
C ASP A 52 16.57 -26.82 11.89
N SER A 53 15.60 -25.94 12.25
CA SER A 53 14.44 -26.37 13.04
C SER A 53 13.29 -25.36 13.00
N CYS A 54 12.10 -25.81 13.38
CA CYS A 54 10.91 -24.94 13.55
C CYS A 54 11.18 -23.76 14.50
N THR A 55 12.13 -23.89 15.42
CA THR A 55 12.47 -22.84 16.40
C THR A 55 13.25 -21.69 15.80
N ASP A 56 13.77 -21.80 14.58
CA ASP A 56 14.43 -20.68 13.91
C ASP A 56 13.42 -19.60 13.49
N CYS A 57 12.20 -20.01 13.19
CA CYS A 57 11.07 -19.10 12.96
C CYS A 57 10.17 -18.95 14.19
N HIS A 58 9.86 -20.07 14.89
CA HIS A 58 8.99 -20.08 16.06
C HIS A 58 9.81 -19.95 17.36
N ASN A 59 10.39 -18.78 17.55
CA ASN A 59 11.16 -18.44 18.76
C ASN A 59 10.79 -17.05 19.25
N ASP A 60 11.24 -16.70 20.46
CA ASP A 60 10.98 -15.39 21.07
C ASP A 60 11.91 -14.29 20.53
N THR A 61 12.53 -14.46 19.37
CA THR A 61 13.34 -13.41 18.76
C THR A 61 12.45 -12.27 18.28
N THR A 62 13.00 -11.08 18.27
CA THR A 62 12.27 -9.86 17.95
C THR A 62 11.78 -9.80 16.49
N LEU A 63 12.32 -10.63 15.60
CA LEU A 63 11.98 -10.53 14.16
C LEU A 63 10.51 -10.90 13.89
N ILE A 64 10.12 -12.16 14.14
CA ILE A 64 8.77 -12.64 13.85
C ILE A 64 7.76 -12.05 14.83
N VAL A 65 8.03 -12.09 16.13
CA VAL A 65 7.17 -11.50 17.16
C VAL A 65 6.89 -10.03 16.87
N SER A 66 7.91 -9.30 16.39
CA SER A 66 7.70 -7.90 16.05
C SER A 66 6.78 -7.69 14.84
N LYS A 67 6.84 -8.57 13.83
CA LYS A 67 5.95 -8.52 12.67
C LYS A 67 4.53 -8.96 13.01
N GLU A 68 4.38 -9.95 13.88
CA GLU A 68 3.09 -10.38 14.41
C GLU A 68 2.38 -9.24 15.14
N VAL A 69 3.06 -8.56 16.07
CA VAL A 69 2.49 -7.41 16.78
C VAL A 69 2.13 -6.26 15.82
N GLN A 70 2.92 -6.01 14.77
CA GLN A 70 2.56 -5.04 13.73
C GLN A 70 1.28 -5.46 13.01
N TRP A 71 1.22 -6.71 12.55
CA TRP A 71 0.06 -7.26 11.86
C TRP A 71 -1.20 -7.25 12.73
N GLU A 72 -1.12 -7.57 14.02
CA GLU A 72 -2.24 -7.47 14.96
C GLU A 72 -2.78 -6.04 15.09
N ASN A 73 -1.95 -5.01 14.85
CA ASN A 73 -2.37 -3.61 14.81
C ASN A 73 -2.90 -3.17 13.43
N SER A 74 -2.86 -4.03 12.42
CA SER A 74 -3.42 -3.76 11.11
C SER A 74 -4.90 -4.13 11.03
N LEU A 75 -5.62 -3.58 10.06
CA LEU A 75 -6.97 -4.03 9.75
C LEU A 75 -7.01 -5.48 9.19
N HIS A 76 -5.91 -5.97 8.64
CA HIS A 76 -5.80 -7.36 8.21
C HIS A 76 -5.85 -8.33 9.41
N GLY A 77 -5.18 -7.99 10.53
CA GLY A 77 -5.14 -8.84 11.72
C GLY A 77 -6.29 -8.61 12.70
N SER A 78 -6.72 -7.35 12.87
CA SER A 78 -7.73 -6.96 13.87
C SER A 78 -9.16 -6.88 13.31
N GLY A 79 -9.32 -6.80 11.97
CA GLY A 79 -10.61 -6.67 11.32
C GLY A 79 -11.40 -7.97 11.28
N LEU A 80 -12.72 -7.85 11.15
CA LEU A 80 -13.66 -8.98 11.05
C LEU A 80 -14.08 -9.25 9.59
N THR A 81 -13.34 -8.74 8.62
CA THR A 81 -13.70 -8.88 7.20
C THR A 81 -13.65 -10.31 6.70
N PHE A 82 -12.92 -11.20 7.38
CA PHE A 82 -12.87 -12.63 7.09
C PHE A 82 -14.23 -13.34 7.28
N GLU A 83 -15.18 -12.73 7.98
CA GLU A 83 -16.57 -13.22 8.07
C GLU A 83 -17.30 -13.14 6.70
N ARG A 84 -16.72 -12.43 5.73
CA ARG A 84 -17.16 -12.41 4.34
C ARG A 84 -16.55 -13.60 3.57
N ASN A 85 -16.96 -14.79 3.97
CA ASN A 85 -16.40 -16.07 3.56
C ASN A 85 -17.12 -16.73 2.39
N GLY A 86 -18.17 -16.11 1.84
CA GLY A 86 -18.84 -16.61 0.63
C GLY A 86 -17.89 -16.59 -0.58
N ALA A 87 -18.07 -17.51 -1.52
CA ALA A 87 -17.19 -17.71 -2.66
C ALA A 87 -16.84 -16.40 -3.40
N ASP A 88 -17.81 -15.52 -3.63
CA ASP A 88 -17.62 -14.24 -4.31
C ASP A 88 -16.79 -13.22 -3.51
N CYS A 89 -16.60 -13.45 -2.21
CA CYS A 89 -15.92 -12.53 -1.29
C CYS A 89 -14.59 -13.11 -0.78
N ALA A 90 -14.56 -14.42 -0.54
CA ALA A 90 -13.47 -15.11 0.14
C ALA A 90 -12.10 -14.89 -0.49
N GLY A 91 -12.05 -14.76 -1.84
CA GLY A 91 -10.80 -14.55 -2.58
C GLY A 91 -10.03 -13.29 -2.23
N CYS A 92 -10.65 -12.31 -1.53
CA CYS A 92 -10.01 -11.09 -1.03
C CYS A 92 -10.13 -10.95 0.49
N HIS A 93 -11.07 -11.65 1.13
CA HIS A 93 -11.39 -11.43 2.54
C HIS A 93 -10.91 -12.52 3.47
N THR A 94 -10.54 -13.70 2.96
CA THR A 94 -10.03 -14.81 3.77
C THR A 94 -8.68 -15.31 3.26
N SER A 95 -7.84 -15.81 4.15
CA SER A 95 -6.54 -16.37 3.77
C SER A 95 -6.70 -17.62 2.90
N GLU A 96 -7.67 -18.48 3.21
CA GLU A 96 -7.95 -19.72 2.48
C GLU A 96 -8.46 -19.44 1.06
N GLY A 97 -9.45 -18.54 0.94
CA GLY A 97 -10.01 -18.14 -0.36
C GLY A 97 -8.99 -17.44 -1.24
N TYR A 98 -8.11 -16.60 -0.65
CA TYR A 98 -7.01 -16.00 -1.37
C TYR A 98 -6.03 -17.05 -1.93
N THR A 99 -5.63 -18.00 -1.10
CA THR A 99 -4.71 -19.08 -1.52
C THR A 99 -5.31 -19.91 -2.67
N GLU A 100 -6.61 -20.20 -2.61
CA GLU A 100 -7.30 -20.85 -3.69
C GLU A 100 -7.29 -20.00 -4.96
N ARG A 101 -7.69 -18.74 -4.85
CA ARG A 101 -7.69 -17.76 -5.96
C ARG A 101 -6.37 -17.72 -6.70
N ILE A 102 -5.24 -17.55 -5.97
CA ILE A 102 -3.90 -17.48 -6.57
C ILE A 102 -3.54 -18.80 -7.25
N THR A 103 -3.85 -19.93 -6.62
CA THR A 103 -3.53 -21.26 -7.16
C THR A 103 -4.33 -21.57 -8.41
N ALA A 104 -5.61 -21.20 -8.42
CA ALA A 104 -6.52 -21.48 -9.53
C ALA A 104 -6.43 -20.44 -10.66
N GLY A 105 -5.86 -19.25 -10.41
CA GLY A 105 -5.85 -18.12 -11.34
C GLY A 105 -7.25 -17.56 -11.60
N THR A 106 -8.11 -17.56 -10.58
CA THR A 106 -9.50 -17.06 -10.65
C THR A 106 -9.64 -15.81 -9.80
N PHE A 107 -10.72 -15.01 -9.98
CA PHE A 107 -10.99 -13.87 -9.12
C PHE A 107 -11.72 -14.25 -7.84
N THR A 108 -12.56 -15.27 -7.89
CA THR A 108 -13.37 -15.75 -6.78
C THR A 108 -12.89 -17.13 -6.31
N ALA A 109 -13.22 -17.52 -5.08
CA ALA A 109 -13.10 -18.90 -4.63
C ALA A 109 -14.14 -19.79 -5.32
N SER A 110 -13.92 -21.10 -5.34
CA SER A 110 -14.84 -22.06 -5.96
C SER A 110 -16.08 -22.34 -5.11
N GLU A 111 -15.96 -22.20 -3.80
CA GLU A 111 -17.02 -22.42 -2.81
C GLU A 111 -16.84 -21.54 -1.58
N ASP A 112 -17.85 -21.50 -0.72
CA ASP A 112 -17.79 -20.78 0.56
C ASP A 112 -16.73 -21.40 1.47
N VAL A 113 -15.93 -20.57 2.13
CA VAL A 113 -14.89 -21.02 3.08
C VAL A 113 -15.55 -21.32 4.43
N GLU A 114 -15.63 -22.61 4.81
CA GLU A 114 -16.30 -23.02 6.05
C GLU A 114 -15.62 -22.53 7.34
N ASN A 115 -14.29 -22.46 7.35
CA ASN A 115 -13.50 -22.07 8.51
C ASN A 115 -12.54 -20.95 8.12
N PRO A 116 -13.05 -19.72 7.89
CA PRO A 116 -12.25 -18.63 7.39
C PRO A 116 -11.29 -18.10 8.45
N SER A 117 -10.07 -17.74 8.03
CA SER A 117 -9.13 -16.96 8.82
C SER A 117 -8.88 -15.59 8.19
N PRO A 118 -8.51 -14.59 9.00
CA PRO A 118 -8.16 -13.27 8.47
C PRO A 118 -6.96 -13.36 7.51
N ILE A 119 -6.76 -12.31 6.72
CA ILE A 119 -5.55 -12.14 5.92
C ILE A 119 -4.35 -12.17 6.86
N ASN A 120 -3.48 -13.16 6.72
CA ASN A 120 -2.39 -13.46 7.65
C ASN A 120 -1.06 -13.69 6.94
N CYS A 121 -0.05 -14.14 7.68
CA CYS A 121 1.30 -14.34 7.13
C CYS A 121 1.30 -15.23 5.88
N ARG A 122 0.50 -16.30 5.87
CA ARG A 122 0.41 -17.25 4.75
C ARG A 122 -0.31 -16.72 3.52
N THR A 123 -1.11 -15.68 3.69
CA THR A 123 -1.75 -15.00 2.56
C THR A 123 -0.70 -14.32 1.69
N CYS A 124 0.29 -13.70 2.33
CA CYS A 124 1.30 -12.91 1.63
C CYS A 124 2.62 -13.65 1.41
N HIS A 125 2.96 -14.62 2.24
CA HIS A 125 4.23 -15.34 2.21
C HIS A 125 4.02 -16.85 2.05
N SER A 126 4.96 -17.52 1.34
CA SER A 126 4.94 -18.97 1.07
C SER A 126 5.31 -19.80 2.30
N ILE A 127 4.76 -19.44 3.47
CA ILE A 127 5.10 -20.04 4.76
C ILE A 127 4.82 -21.54 4.78
N HIS A 128 5.83 -22.30 5.17
CA HIS A 128 5.86 -23.77 5.27
C HIS A 128 5.92 -24.52 3.92
N ASP A 129 6.28 -23.84 2.84
CA ASP A 129 6.51 -24.49 1.55
C ASP A 129 7.87 -25.22 1.54
N THR A 130 8.91 -24.59 2.05
CA THR A 130 10.29 -25.10 2.01
C THR A 130 10.91 -25.31 3.39
N TYR A 131 10.37 -24.67 4.42
CA TYR A 131 10.93 -24.59 5.79
C TYR A 131 12.33 -23.95 5.80
N THR A 132 12.58 -23.01 4.89
CA THR A 132 13.80 -22.21 4.78
C THR A 132 13.45 -20.72 4.72
N SER A 133 14.46 -19.86 4.63
CA SER A 133 14.24 -18.42 4.41
C SER A 133 13.50 -18.09 3.11
N ALA A 134 13.41 -19.03 2.16
CA ALA A 134 12.61 -18.87 0.95
C ALA A 134 11.10 -18.80 1.23
N ASP A 135 10.65 -19.24 2.39
CA ASP A 135 9.25 -19.14 2.84
C ASP A 135 8.78 -17.69 3.05
N TRP A 136 9.70 -16.73 3.11
CA TRP A 136 9.38 -15.30 3.15
C TRP A 136 9.08 -14.69 1.77
N THR A 137 9.23 -15.47 0.69
CA THR A 137 8.86 -15.03 -0.67
C THR A 137 7.35 -14.75 -0.72
N LEU A 138 6.97 -13.68 -1.47
CA LEU A 138 5.58 -13.33 -1.69
C LEU A 138 4.86 -14.41 -2.50
N THR A 139 3.60 -14.66 -2.17
CA THR A 139 2.74 -15.63 -2.87
C THR A 139 2.27 -15.15 -4.23
N SER A 140 2.26 -13.82 -4.45
CA SER A 140 1.89 -13.19 -5.72
C SER A 140 2.78 -11.97 -5.98
N SER A 141 3.71 -12.07 -6.94
CA SER A 141 4.60 -10.98 -7.36
C SER A 141 4.50 -10.69 -8.87
N GLU A 142 3.74 -11.47 -9.61
CA GLU A 142 3.51 -11.24 -11.04
C GLU A 142 2.58 -10.04 -11.27
N PRO A 143 2.70 -9.34 -12.40
CA PRO A 143 1.80 -8.24 -12.77
C PRO A 143 0.32 -8.64 -12.67
N VAL A 144 -0.51 -7.73 -12.18
CA VAL A 144 -1.93 -7.98 -11.88
C VAL A 144 -2.79 -7.47 -13.01
N THR A 145 -3.66 -8.35 -13.52
CA THR A 145 -4.76 -7.93 -14.41
C THR A 145 -5.93 -7.45 -13.57
N PHE A 146 -6.34 -6.20 -13.77
CA PHE A 146 -7.48 -5.64 -13.05
C PHE A 146 -8.78 -6.16 -13.65
N GLU A 147 -9.60 -6.76 -12.81
CA GLU A 147 -10.86 -7.39 -13.22
C GLU A 147 -11.87 -6.38 -13.82
N LEU A 148 -11.80 -5.12 -13.39
CA LEU A 148 -12.70 -4.08 -13.88
C LEU A 148 -12.37 -3.65 -15.33
N THR A 149 -11.08 -3.52 -15.67
CA THR A 149 -10.64 -2.98 -16.97
C THR A 149 -10.11 -4.04 -17.92
N GLY A 150 -9.65 -5.16 -17.41
CA GLY A 150 -8.97 -6.20 -18.19
C GLY A 150 -7.51 -5.88 -18.54
N ASP A 151 -7.00 -4.73 -18.12
CA ASP A 151 -5.61 -4.32 -18.35
C ASP A 151 -4.68 -4.85 -17.26
N THR A 152 -3.41 -5.02 -17.60
CA THR A 152 -2.40 -5.55 -16.70
C THR A 152 -1.44 -4.45 -16.26
N TYR A 153 -1.22 -4.37 -14.95
CA TYR A 153 -0.35 -3.39 -14.30
C TYR A 153 0.71 -4.07 -13.46
N ASP A 154 1.90 -3.46 -13.39
CA ASP A 154 3.02 -3.93 -12.60
C ASP A 154 3.38 -2.88 -11.54
N LEU A 155 3.21 -3.27 -10.27
CA LEU A 155 3.51 -2.49 -9.09
C LEU A 155 4.66 -3.13 -8.28
N GLY A 156 5.48 -3.95 -8.95
CA GLY A 156 6.58 -4.67 -8.31
C GLY A 156 6.08 -5.61 -7.19
N ASN A 157 6.73 -5.57 -6.03
CA ASN A 157 6.31 -6.39 -4.89
C ASN A 157 4.90 -6.04 -4.38
N SER A 158 4.36 -4.87 -4.72
CA SER A 158 3.00 -4.46 -4.40
C SER A 158 1.92 -5.12 -5.27
N ASN A 159 2.30 -5.94 -6.26
CA ASN A 159 1.36 -6.80 -6.97
C ASN A 159 0.59 -7.70 -6.00
N GLN A 160 1.23 -8.13 -4.91
CA GLN A 160 0.59 -8.81 -3.78
C GLN A 160 -0.60 -8.02 -3.22
N CYS A 161 -0.46 -6.71 -3.02
CA CYS A 161 -1.50 -5.82 -2.50
C CYS A 161 -2.59 -5.61 -3.55
N ALA A 162 -2.20 -5.30 -4.79
CA ALA A 162 -3.09 -5.00 -5.91
C ALA A 162 -4.00 -6.19 -6.28
N THR A 163 -3.60 -7.41 -5.95
CA THR A 163 -4.43 -8.60 -6.16
C THR A 163 -5.80 -8.47 -5.46
N CYS A 164 -5.87 -7.85 -4.28
CA CYS A 164 -7.11 -7.62 -3.53
C CYS A 164 -7.57 -6.17 -3.57
N HIS A 165 -6.63 -5.21 -3.50
CA HIS A 165 -6.91 -3.77 -3.48
C HIS A 165 -7.18 -3.21 -4.89
N GLN A 166 -8.13 -3.83 -5.60
CA GLN A 166 -8.64 -3.42 -6.90
C GLN A 166 -10.18 -3.45 -6.89
N PRO A 167 -10.86 -2.67 -7.76
CA PRO A 167 -12.31 -2.73 -7.89
C PRO A 167 -12.79 -4.13 -8.29
N ARG A 168 -13.96 -4.50 -7.82
CA ARG A 168 -14.63 -5.70 -8.33
C ARG A 168 -15.11 -5.49 -9.78
N PRO A 169 -15.27 -6.58 -10.55
CA PRO A 169 -15.94 -6.50 -11.84
C PRO A 169 -17.31 -5.82 -11.71
N ALA A 170 -17.56 -4.82 -12.50
CA ALA A 170 -18.80 -4.05 -12.52
C ALA A 170 -19.02 -3.43 -13.90
N ASP A 171 -20.26 -3.15 -14.21
CA ASP A 171 -20.62 -2.35 -15.39
C ASP A 171 -20.49 -0.86 -15.01
N VAL A 172 -19.40 -0.24 -15.40
CA VAL A 172 -19.23 1.21 -15.24
C VAL A 172 -20.16 1.93 -16.22
N PRO A 173 -20.91 2.95 -15.78
CA PRO A 173 -21.75 3.74 -16.69
C PRO A 173 -20.95 4.32 -17.87
N LEU A 174 -21.58 4.44 -19.02
CA LEU A 174 -20.94 5.00 -20.22
C LEU A 174 -21.36 6.45 -20.40
N VAL A 175 -20.45 7.28 -20.88
CA VAL A 175 -20.78 8.68 -21.26
C VAL A 175 -21.89 8.66 -22.30
N ASP A 176 -22.91 9.50 -22.11
CA ASP A 176 -24.11 9.56 -22.97
C ASP A 176 -24.83 8.21 -23.18
N GLY A 177 -24.67 7.26 -22.22
CA GLY A 177 -25.17 5.88 -22.33
C GLY A 177 -26.69 5.71 -22.21
N GLY A 178 -27.42 6.79 -21.95
CA GLY A 178 -28.89 6.78 -21.77
C GLY A 178 -29.29 6.46 -20.32
N ASP A 179 -30.33 5.66 -20.15
CA ASP A 179 -30.79 5.27 -18.81
C ASP A 179 -29.91 4.17 -18.22
N TYR A 180 -29.56 4.32 -16.94
CA TYR A 180 -28.78 3.36 -16.16
C TYR A 180 -29.55 2.93 -14.90
N GLU A 181 -29.65 1.63 -14.63
CA GLU A 181 -30.33 1.10 -13.46
C GLU A 181 -29.34 0.82 -12.32
N ILE A 182 -29.41 1.61 -11.26
CA ILE A 182 -28.70 1.33 -10.00
C ILE A 182 -29.56 0.35 -9.19
N THR A 183 -29.10 -0.88 -9.06
CA THR A 183 -29.85 -1.98 -8.40
C THR A 183 -29.52 -2.16 -6.93
N SER A 184 -28.45 -1.49 -6.42
CA SER A 184 -27.94 -1.69 -5.07
C SER A 184 -27.58 -0.38 -4.39
N THR A 185 -27.87 -0.26 -3.11
CA THR A 185 -27.40 0.83 -2.24
C THR A 185 -25.88 0.83 -2.07
N ARG A 186 -25.18 -0.23 -2.50
CA ARG A 186 -23.73 -0.38 -2.50
C ARG A 186 -23.14 -0.21 -3.90
N PHE A 187 -23.75 0.61 -4.73
CA PHE A 187 -23.24 0.94 -6.05
C PHE A 187 -21.90 1.66 -5.92
N GLY A 188 -20.90 1.23 -6.71
CA GLY A 188 -19.55 1.76 -6.69
C GLY A 188 -18.49 0.65 -6.85
N PRO A 189 -17.20 1.00 -6.79
CA PRO A 189 -16.07 0.08 -7.03
C PRO A 189 -15.88 -0.96 -5.93
N HIS A 190 -16.69 -0.94 -4.86
CA HIS A 190 -16.42 -1.65 -3.61
C HIS A 190 -15.28 -0.98 -2.81
N HIS A 191 -14.78 -1.61 -1.74
CA HIS A 191 -13.84 -0.98 -0.80
C HIS A 191 -12.36 -1.11 -1.19
N GLY A 192 -12.04 -1.31 -2.45
CA GLY A 192 -10.69 -1.68 -2.86
C GLY A 192 -10.13 -0.97 -4.10
N PRO A 193 -10.47 0.30 -4.44
CA PRO A 193 -10.02 0.88 -5.70
C PRO A 193 -8.57 1.39 -5.70
N GLN A 194 -7.78 1.19 -4.65
CA GLN A 194 -6.48 1.84 -4.45
C GLN A 194 -5.51 1.61 -5.61
N SER A 195 -5.40 0.38 -6.11
CA SER A 195 -4.49 0.10 -7.22
C SER A 195 -4.96 0.71 -8.55
N SER A 196 -6.26 0.75 -8.81
CA SER A 196 -6.80 1.43 -9.99
C SER A 196 -6.68 2.95 -9.89
N MET A 197 -6.76 3.52 -8.68
CA MET A 197 -6.50 4.94 -8.45
C MET A 197 -5.03 5.28 -8.74
N ILE A 198 -4.09 4.47 -8.25
CA ILE A 198 -2.66 4.66 -8.56
C ILE A 198 -2.41 4.55 -10.07
N ALA A 199 -3.03 3.56 -10.73
CA ALA A 199 -2.90 3.37 -12.17
C ALA A 199 -3.64 4.44 -13.02
N GLY A 200 -4.59 5.16 -12.43
CA GLY A 200 -5.39 6.19 -13.12
C GLY A 200 -6.46 5.62 -14.04
N VAL A 201 -7.13 4.53 -13.64
CA VAL A 201 -8.09 3.78 -14.49
C VAL A 201 -9.34 3.37 -13.75
N GLY A 202 -10.39 3.00 -14.51
CA GLY A 202 -11.63 2.43 -13.98
C GLY A 202 -12.69 3.43 -13.55
N GLY A 203 -12.48 4.72 -13.74
CA GLY A 203 -13.48 5.77 -13.54
C GLY A 203 -14.44 5.91 -14.70
N TYR A 204 -15.50 6.67 -14.49
CA TYR A 204 -16.41 7.16 -15.52
C TYR A 204 -15.84 8.40 -16.19
N GLY A 205 -16.05 8.54 -17.50
CA GLY A 205 -15.64 9.69 -18.31
C GLY A 205 -14.73 9.31 -19.46
N GLU A 206 -14.10 10.32 -20.05
CA GLU A 206 -13.06 10.14 -21.06
C GLU A 206 -11.81 9.48 -20.43
N GLU A 207 -10.94 8.94 -21.28
CA GLU A 207 -9.67 8.36 -20.83
C GLU A 207 -8.80 9.44 -20.15
N TYR A 208 -8.36 9.17 -18.93
CA TYR A 208 -7.43 10.05 -18.23
C TYR A 208 -6.05 10.03 -18.90
N VAL A 209 -5.62 11.18 -19.40
CA VAL A 209 -4.32 11.37 -20.05
C VAL A 209 -3.39 12.14 -19.12
N GLY A 210 -2.94 11.51 -18.06
CA GLY A 210 -2.01 12.09 -17.10
C GLY A 210 -0.97 11.09 -16.66
N SER A 211 0.13 11.57 -16.08
CA SER A 211 1.12 10.73 -15.42
C SER A 211 0.88 10.73 -13.91
N ASN A 212 1.21 9.62 -13.26
CA ASN A 212 1.24 9.55 -11.81
C ASN A 212 2.68 9.31 -11.33
N ILE A 213 3.27 10.34 -10.73
CA ILE A 213 4.65 10.29 -10.23
C ILE A 213 4.82 9.20 -9.16
N HIS A 214 3.80 8.96 -8.33
CA HIS A 214 3.85 7.90 -7.34
C HIS A 214 3.87 6.50 -7.99
N TYR A 215 3.13 6.30 -9.08
CA TYR A 215 3.20 5.05 -9.84
C TYR A 215 4.53 4.85 -10.55
N GLU A 216 5.10 5.95 -11.10
CA GLU A 216 6.30 5.90 -11.93
C GLU A 216 7.61 5.81 -11.14
N TYR A 217 7.66 6.38 -9.91
CA TYR A 217 8.91 6.61 -9.18
C TYR A 217 8.92 6.07 -7.74
N VAL A 218 7.81 5.59 -7.20
CA VAL A 218 7.83 4.91 -5.90
C VAL A 218 8.15 3.45 -6.13
N ASP A 219 9.38 3.08 -5.81
CA ASP A 219 9.81 1.68 -5.87
C ASP A 219 8.88 0.82 -5.00
N ASP A 220 8.50 -0.35 -5.52
CA ASP A 220 7.58 -1.28 -4.85
C ASP A 220 6.20 -0.68 -4.49
N GLY A 221 5.78 0.41 -5.13
CA GLY A 221 4.42 0.94 -5.06
C GLY A 221 3.88 1.13 -3.63
N CYS A 222 2.85 0.38 -3.25
CA CYS A 222 2.20 0.48 -1.92
C CYS A 222 3.18 0.29 -0.75
N ILE A 223 4.12 -0.65 -0.90
CA ILE A 223 5.11 -1.00 0.12
C ILE A 223 5.98 0.20 0.45
N GLY A 224 6.36 1.01 -0.54
CA GLY A 224 7.20 2.19 -0.39
C GLY A 224 6.64 3.23 0.59
N CYS A 225 5.33 3.26 0.80
CA CYS A 225 4.66 4.15 1.75
C CYS A 225 4.11 3.40 2.97
N HIS A 226 3.40 2.28 2.76
CA HIS A 226 2.65 1.59 3.82
C HIS A 226 3.51 0.65 4.68
N MET A 227 4.68 0.21 4.19
CA MET A 227 5.55 -0.73 4.90
C MET A 227 6.94 -0.17 5.21
N THR A 228 7.08 1.15 5.31
CA THR A 228 8.33 1.81 5.75
C THR A 228 8.74 1.38 7.16
N ASP A 229 9.90 1.82 7.63
CA ASP A 229 10.37 1.53 8.99
C ASP A 229 9.29 1.87 10.02
N THR A 230 9.15 1.01 11.03
CA THR A 230 8.05 1.14 12.00
C THR A 230 8.27 2.28 13.01
N ALA A 231 7.17 2.96 13.36
CA ALA A 231 7.15 3.98 14.40
C ALA A 231 6.38 3.51 15.66
N TYR A 232 6.64 4.17 16.75
CA TYR A 232 5.91 4.18 18.03
C TYR A 232 5.11 2.90 18.35
N GLY A 233 5.78 1.94 18.96
CA GLY A 233 5.11 0.70 19.38
C GLY A 233 4.58 -0.13 18.23
N LYS A 234 5.09 0.10 17.00
CA LYS A 234 4.73 -0.67 15.81
C LYS A 234 3.30 -0.42 15.30
N GLN A 235 2.77 0.78 15.56
CA GLN A 235 1.43 1.18 15.12
C GLN A 235 1.39 1.66 13.67
N ALA A 236 2.49 2.19 13.14
CA ALA A 236 2.60 2.65 11.75
C ALA A 236 3.85 2.09 11.08
N GLY A 237 3.80 1.91 9.77
CA GLY A 237 4.83 1.27 8.97
C GLY A 237 4.89 -0.24 9.15
N GLY A 238 5.77 -0.90 8.42
CA GLY A 238 5.95 -2.35 8.45
C GLY A 238 4.66 -3.13 8.22
N HIS A 239 4.45 -4.21 8.94
CA HIS A 239 3.26 -5.06 8.79
C HIS A 239 2.00 -4.51 9.48
N SER A 240 2.03 -3.28 10.04
CA SER A 240 0.80 -2.58 10.41
C SER A 240 0.09 -1.99 9.19
N PHE A 241 0.82 -1.72 8.11
CA PHE A 241 0.36 -1.07 6.88
C PHE A 241 -0.23 0.33 7.09
N ASN A 242 -0.24 0.82 8.33
CA ASN A 242 -0.80 2.11 8.69
C ASN A 242 0.19 3.24 8.33
N VAL A 243 -0.33 4.34 7.82
CA VAL A 243 0.41 5.58 7.59
C VAL A 243 0.08 6.65 8.63
N THR A 244 -0.75 6.30 9.61
CA THR A 244 -1.06 7.14 10.78
C THR A 244 -0.97 6.30 12.06
N TYR A 245 -0.80 6.96 13.20
CA TYR A 245 -0.85 6.32 14.52
C TYR A 245 -1.40 7.26 15.56
N GLU A 246 -1.93 6.70 16.67
CA GLU A 246 -2.45 7.47 17.79
C GLU A 246 -1.33 7.78 18.79
N TYR A 247 -1.21 9.05 19.19
CA TYR A 247 -0.29 9.48 20.22
C TYR A 247 -0.93 10.55 21.10
N HIS A 248 -1.12 10.25 22.37
CA HIS A 248 -1.78 11.14 23.35
C HIS A 248 -3.16 11.66 22.88
N GLU A 249 -3.99 10.79 22.33
CA GLU A 249 -5.33 11.09 21.81
C GLU A 249 -5.32 11.97 20.54
N GLU A 250 -4.16 12.12 19.90
CA GLU A 250 -4.00 12.80 18.59
C GLU A 250 -3.59 11.80 17.54
N THR A 251 -4.21 11.88 16.36
CA THR A 251 -3.78 11.11 15.17
C THR A 251 -2.56 11.80 14.57
N VAL A 252 -1.47 11.07 14.44
CA VAL A 252 -0.21 11.56 13.87
C VAL A 252 0.02 10.90 12.51
N GLU A 253 0.33 11.71 11.51
CA GLU A 253 0.72 11.28 10.18
C GLU A 253 2.14 10.73 10.16
N TYR A 254 2.33 9.57 9.55
CA TYR A 254 3.63 8.90 9.47
C TYR A 254 4.28 9.14 8.11
N LEU A 255 5.06 10.21 8.02
CA LEU A 255 5.59 10.74 6.76
C LEU A 255 6.88 10.06 6.28
N THR A 256 7.35 8.99 6.93
CA THR A 256 8.67 8.38 6.64
C THR A 256 8.82 7.96 5.17
N GLY A 257 7.77 7.44 4.54
CA GLY A 257 7.79 7.10 3.11
C GLY A 257 7.84 8.32 2.19
N CYS A 258 7.31 9.45 2.66
CA CYS A 258 7.19 10.66 1.86
C CYS A 258 8.50 11.48 1.81
N ILE A 259 9.23 11.56 2.93
CA ILE A 259 10.44 12.41 3.08
C ILE A 259 11.57 12.01 2.14
N VAL A 260 11.55 10.81 1.58
CA VAL A 260 12.56 10.34 0.60
C VAL A 260 12.57 11.22 -0.65
N CYS A 261 11.38 11.69 -1.08
CA CYS A 261 11.22 12.56 -2.25
C CYS A 261 10.75 13.98 -1.87
N HIS A 262 10.09 14.11 -0.72
CA HIS A 262 9.50 15.35 -0.22
C HIS A 262 10.18 15.80 1.07
N GLU A 263 11.43 16.30 0.97
CA GLU A 263 12.28 16.65 2.12
C GLU A 263 11.63 17.61 3.13
N ASP A 264 10.77 18.52 2.65
CA ASP A 264 10.12 19.56 3.45
C ASP A 264 8.66 19.24 3.81
N ILE A 265 8.21 17.96 3.70
CA ILE A 265 6.83 17.61 3.97
C ILE A 265 6.52 17.68 5.48
N GLU A 266 5.46 18.38 5.83
CA GLU A 266 4.99 18.54 7.22
C GLU A 266 3.66 17.84 7.49
N SER A 267 2.90 17.51 6.42
CA SER A 267 1.62 16.80 6.51
C SER A 267 1.31 16.10 5.18
N PHE A 268 0.34 15.20 5.19
CA PHE A 268 -0.19 14.59 3.96
C PHE A 268 -0.83 15.63 3.04
N ASP A 269 -1.35 16.72 3.57
CA ASP A 269 -1.92 17.82 2.77
C ASP A 269 -0.85 18.72 2.13
N ARG A 270 0.08 18.10 1.44
CA ARG A 270 1.13 18.81 0.74
C ARG A 270 0.57 19.69 -0.37
N ASN A 271 0.88 20.98 -0.32
CA ASN A 271 0.36 22.02 -1.24
C ASN A 271 -1.18 22.17 -1.25
N GLY A 272 -1.87 21.73 -0.21
CA GLY A 272 -3.33 21.85 -0.13
C GLY A 272 -4.09 20.83 -0.98
N VAL A 273 -3.44 19.73 -1.42
CA VAL A 273 -4.08 18.73 -2.29
C VAL A 273 -5.24 18.04 -1.61
N GLN A 274 -5.04 17.57 -0.34
CA GLN A 274 -6.14 16.91 0.37
C GLN A 274 -7.30 17.87 0.65
N THR A 275 -6.99 19.12 1.02
CA THR A 275 -8.00 20.18 1.19
C THR A 275 -8.80 20.40 -0.09
N GLU A 276 -8.13 20.51 -1.26
CA GLU A 276 -8.82 20.66 -2.55
C GLU A 276 -9.72 19.47 -2.87
N ILE A 277 -9.26 18.25 -2.62
CA ILE A 277 -10.05 17.03 -2.87
C ILE A 277 -11.25 16.95 -1.91
N GLU A 278 -11.09 17.32 -0.64
CA GLU A 278 -12.19 17.37 0.32
C GLU A 278 -13.27 18.35 -0.10
N GLU A 279 -12.88 19.55 -0.57
CA GLU A 279 -13.80 20.55 -1.08
C GLU A 279 -14.57 20.04 -2.31
N LEU A 280 -13.89 19.40 -3.28
CA LEU A 280 -14.52 18.81 -4.45
C LEU A 280 -15.46 17.64 -4.10
N LEU A 281 -15.07 16.78 -3.16
CA LEU A 281 -15.92 15.68 -2.67
C LEU A 281 -17.21 16.21 -2.06
N GLU A 282 -17.13 17.27 -1.24
CA GLU A 282 -18.30 17.88 -0.62
C GLU A 282 -19.21 18.51 -1.68
N GLU A 283 -18.66 19.17 -2.69
CA GLU A 283 -19.44 19.76 -3.78
C GLU A 283 -20.21 18.69 -4.58
N VAL A 284 -19.52 17.60 -4.96
CA VAL A 284 -20.17 16.45 -5.64
C VAL A 284 -21.21 15.82 -4.73
N HIS A 285 -20.90 15.63 -3.43
CA HIS A 285 -21.84 15.08 -2.45
C HIS A 285 -23.16 15.86 -2.41
N VAL A 286 -23.08 17.17 -2.29
CA VAL A 286 -24.26 18.06 -2.24
C VAL A 286 -25.14 17.89 -3.49
N LEU A 287 -24.52 17.79 -4.67
CA LEU A 287 -25.25 17.60 -5.92
C LEU A 287 -25.89 16.21 -6.02
N LEU A 288 -25.17 15.17 -5.62
CA LEU A 288 -25.69 13.79 -5.59
C LEU A 288 -26.89 13.64 -4.65
N VAL A 289 -26.85 14.29 -3.47
CA VAL A 289 -28.00 14.34 -2.54
C VAL A 289 -29.15 15.10 -3.17
N ALA A 290 -28.91 16.28 -3.74
CA ALA A 290 -29.94 17.12 -4.35
C ALA A 290 -30.66 16.41 -5.52
N GLN A 291 -29.96 15.56 -6.25
CA GLN A 291 -30.52 14.79 -7.37
C GLN A 291 -31.05 13.39 -6.95
N GLY A 292 -30.94 13.04 -5.67
CA GLY A 292 -31.48 11.80 -5.11
C GLY A 292 -30.70 10.54 -5.48
N LEU A 293 -29.40 10.66 -5.77
CA LEU A 293 -28.54 9.51 -6.06
C LEU A 293 -27.95 8.88 -4.79
N ILE A 294 -27.78 9.67 -3.74
CA ILE A 294 -27.32 9.20 -2.43
C ILE A 294 -28.24 9.69 -1.31
N ASP A 295 -28.32 8.94 -0.24
CA ASP A 295 -28.96 9.32 1.00
C ASP A 295 -28.05 10.24 1.81
N GLY A 296 -28.51 11.44 2.11
CA GLY A 296 -27.69 12.49 2.73
C GLY A 296 -27.27 12.21 4.19
N GLU A 297 -27.88 11.22 4.87
CA GLU A 297 -27.50 10.83 6.23
C GLU A 297 -26.50 9.67 6.25
N SER A 298 -26.72 8.68 5.40
CA SER A 298 -25.91 7.45 5.38
C SER A 298 -24.83 7.45 4.30
N GLY A 299 -24.89 8.37 3.33
CA GLY A 299 -24.02 8.37 2.15
C GLY A 299 -24.24 7.19 1.20
N SER A 300 -25.25 6.33 1.47
CA SER A 300 -25.52 5.15 0.65
C SER A 300 -26.15 5.52 -0.69
N GLY A 301 -25.82 4.81 -1.75
CA GLY A 301 -26.48 4.96 -3.04
C GLY A 301 -27.97 4.66 -2.95
N ILE A 302 -28.75 5.31 -3.80
CA ILE A 302 -30.20 5.08 -3.91
C ILE A 302 -30.45 4.24 -5.17
N ALA A 303 -31.11 3.08 -5.00
CA ALA A 303 -31.52 2.25 -6.13
C ALA A 303 -32.61 2.94 -6.96
N GLY A 304 -32.48 2.93 -8.28
CA GLY A 304 -33.38 3.60 -9.19
C GLY A 304 -32.84 3.67 -10.61
N THR A 305 -33.62 4.27 -11.50
CA THR A 305 -33.18 4.55 -12.86
C THR A 305 -32.74 6.01 -12.94
N PHE A 306 -31.52 6.25 -13.37
CA PHE A 306 -30.89 7.53 -13.53
C PHE A 306 -30.33 7.67 -14.95
N THR A 307 -29.86 8.84 -15.33
CA THR A 307 -29.05 8.93 -16.53
C THR A 307 -27.72 8.24 -16.32
N SER A 308 -27.11 7.76 -17.39
CA SER A 308 -25.77 7.17 -17.32
C SER A 308 -24.73 8.14 -16.75
N ASP A 309 -24.88 9.43 -17.06
CA ASP A 309 -23.99 10.47 -16.56
C ASP A 309 -24.15 10.70 -15.04
N GLN A 310 -25.40 10.71 -14.55
CA GLN A 310 -25.68 10.76 -13.10
C GLN A 310 -25.09 9.54 -12.37
N ALA A 311 -25.31 8.34 -12.92
CA ALA A 311 -24.74 7.12 -12.34
C ALA A 311 -23.20 7.10 -12.41
N GLY A 312 -22.63 7.67 -13.48
CA GLY A 312 -21.19 7.85 -13.65
C GLY A 312 -20.58 8.80 -12.63
N ALA A 313 -21.27 9.92 -12.35
CA ALA A 313 -20.86 10.86 -11.31
C ALA A 313 -20.84 10.18 -9.92
N LEU A 314 -21.87 9.38 -9.60
CA LEU A 314 -21.89 8.59 -8.36
C LEU A 314 -20.76 7.56 -8.33
N TRP A 315 -20.46 6.92 -9.47
CA TRP A 315 -19.34 5.97 -9.57
C TRP A 315 -18.00 6.64 -9.23
N ASN A 316 -17.72 7.80 -9.83
CA ASN A 316 -16.49 8.55 -9.58
C ASN A 316 -16.39 9.03 -8.13
N TYR A 317 -17.48 9.59 -7.59
CA TYR A 317 -17.55 9.99 -6.19
C TYR A 317 -17.21 8.82 -5.25
N LYS A 318 -17.88 7.67 -5.45
CA LYS A 318 -17.62 6.47 -4.66
C LYS A 318 -16.20 5.91 -4.84
N THR A 319 -15.62 6.05 -6.02
CA THR A 319 -14.25 5.61 -6.29
C THR A 319 -13.25 6.43 -5.46
N VAL A 320 -13.43 7.75 -5.40
CA VAL A 320 -12.57 8.62 -4.59
C VAL A 320 -12.81 8.42 -3.08
N GLU A 321 -14.08 8.31 -2.66
CA GLU A 321 -14.45 8.07 -1.26
C GLU A 321 -13.85 6.76 -0.73
N GLU A 322 -13.94 5.66 -1.49
CA GLU A 322 -13.47 4.34 -1.10
C GLU A 322 -11.95 4.15 -1.26
N ASP A 323 -11.29 4.98 -2.05
CA ASP A 323 -9.82 5.03 -2.12
C ASP A 323 -9.19 5.51 -0.81
N ARG A 324 -9.85 6.44 -0.11
CA ARG A 324 -9.47 6.96 1.20
C ARG A 324 -8.13 7.69 1.28
N SER A 325 -7.44 7.87 0.16
CA SER A 325 -6.14 8.57 0.15
C SER A 325 -6.26 10.08 0.12
N MET A 326 -7.47 10.60 -0.11
CA MET A 326 -7.71 12.04 -0.34
C MET A 326 -6.76 12.62 -1.41
N GLY A 327 -6.55 11.84 -2.49
CA GLY A 327 -5.73 12.22 -3.63
C GLY A 327 -4.25 11.84 -3.55
N ILE A 328 -3.74 11.32 -2.44
CA ILE A 328 -2.30 10.97 -2.34
C ILE A 328 -1.91 9.89 -3.34
N HIS A 329 -2.77 8.89 -3.59
CA HIS A 329 -2.46 7.82 -4.54
C HIS A 329 -2.24 8.36 -5.96
N ASN A 330 -3.07 9.31 -6.42
CA ASN A 330 -2.94 9.95 -7.73
C ASN A 330 -3.70 11.29 -7.73
N PRO A 331 -3.05 12.41 -7.37
CA PRO A 331 -3.72 13.69 -7.24
C PRO A 331 -4.43 14.13 -8.52
N GLY A 332 -3.79 13.93 -9.67
CA GLY A 332 -4.33 14.32 -10.96
C GLY A 332 -5.57 13.51 -11.36
N TYR A 333 -5.53 12.21 -11.15
CA TYR A 333 -6.66 11.35 -11.46
C TYR A 333 -7.83 11.55 -10.50
N THR A 334 -7.56 11.70 -9.22
CA THR A 334 -8.59 11.98 -8.21
C THR A 334 -9.36 13.25 -8.54
N LYS A 335 -8.63 14.33 -8.87
CA LYS A 335 -9.24 15.58 -9.29
C LYS A 335 -10.05 15.42 -10.58
N PHE A 336 -9.48 14.76 -11.59
CA PHE A 336 -10.16 14.46 -12.85
C PHE A 336 -11.50 13.73 -12.64
N LEU A 337 -11.56 12.72 -11.75
CA LEU A 337 -12.79 11.99 -11.46
C LEU A 337 -13.86 12.88 -10.83
N LEU A 338 -13.49 13.78 -9.91
CA LEU A 338 -14.43 14.68 -9.23
C LEU A 338 -14.89 15.79 -10.15
N GLU A 339 -14.00 16.40 -10.94
CA GLU A 339 -14.37 17.40 -11.96
C GLU A 339 -15.32 16.80 -13.01
N THR A 340 -15.03 15.57 -13.49
CA THR A 340 -15.94 14.85 -14.40
C THR A 340 -17.29 14.57 -13.76
N ALA A 341 -17.33 14.26 -12.45
CA ALA A 341 -18.58 14.06 -11.73
C ALA A 341 -19.39 15.35 -11.61
N LEU A 342 -18.74 16.49 -11.35
CA LEU A 342 -19.39 17.81 -11.33
C LEU A 342 -20.00 18.15 -12.69
N GLU A 343 -19.23 18.00 -13.76
CA GLU A 343 -19.71 18.25 -15.14
C GLU A 343 -20.92 17.38 -15.50
N ALA A 344 -20.93 16.11 -15.05
CA ALA A 344 -22.03 15.17 -15.31
C ALA A 344 -23.31 15.46 -14.49
N LEU A 345 -23.21 16.27 -13.41
CA LEU A 345 -24.32 16.64 -12.54
C LEU A 345 -24.89 18.04 -12.84
N GLU A 346 -24.20 18.87 -13.64
CA GLU A 346 -24.67 20.19 -14.11
C GLU A 346 -25.70 20.08 -15.25
#